data_144a8098895dd4ef037ef340ab1f43bd
#
_entry.id   144a8098895dd4ef037ef340ab1f43bd
#
_cell.length_a   1.000
_cell.length_b   1.000
_cell.length_c   1.000
_cell.angle_alpha   90.00
_cell.angle_beta   90.00
_cell.angle_gamma   90.00
#
_symmetry.space_group_name_H-M   'P 1'
#
loop_
_entity.id
_entity.type
_entity.pdbx_description
1 polymer ?
#
loop_
_entity_poly.entity_id
_entity_poly.type
_entity_poly.pdbx_seq_one_letter_code
_entity_poly.pdbx_strand_id
1 'polypeptide(L)'
;NLFRTRQEIKNGNDAWFYTVFQLEGSAGIEQDNQRAMLKAGDITLIDASRPCSIYWQERSRQISLLLPRQIIEQHARFQEVRCALPLSRSLPTVQLSYRLLQESMGNADLSASESEAALEAMVCLLRPAFQQQHEVLPRKERQFRHVLSLIDNHIQSEALRPEWIASESGMSVRSLYRMFAGKGLVVAQYIKNRRLDLCAQAL
;
A
#
# COMPACT_ATOMS: atom_id res chain seq x y z
N ASN A 1 17.98 -10.85 -8.64
CA ASN A 1 16.94 -9.84 -8.89
C ASN A 1 15.62 -10.53 -9.22
N LEU A 2 14.53 -10.03 -8.68
CA LEU A 2 13.18 -10.50 -8.96
C LEU A 2 12.38 -9.33 -9.49
N PHE A 3 11.64 -9.58 -10.57
CA PHE A 3 10.76 -8.59 -11.18
C PHE A 3 9.36 -9.17 -11.25
N ARG A 4 8.36 -8.43 -10.80
CA ARG A 4 6.95 -8.72 -11.03
C ARG A 4 6.40 -7.70 -12.00
N THR A 5 6.17 -8.12 -13.22
CA THR A 5 5.68 -7.28 -14.31
C THR A 5 4.15 -7.27 -14.36
N ARG A 6 3.56 -6.40 -15.19
CA ARG A 6 2.11 -6.37 -15.43
C ARG A 6 1.58 -7.70 -16.00
N GLN A 7 2.41 -8.46 -16.71
CA GLN A 7 2.00 -9.73 -17.30
C GLN A 7 1.87 -10.82 -16.22
N GLU A 8 2.79 -10.87 -15.26
CA GLU A 8 2.72 -11.82 -14.14
C GLU A 8 1.56 -11.49 -13.18
N ILE A 9 1.20 -10.22 -13.06
CA ILE A 9 0.06 -9.78 -12.27
C ILE A 9 -1.26 -10.28 -12.88
N LYS A 10 -1.41 -10.22 -14.22
CA LYS A 10 -2.63 -10.72 -14.91
C LYS A 10 -2.87 -12.20 -14.68
N ASN A 11 -1.83 -12.98 -14.47
CA ASN A 11 -1.87 -14.42 -14.25
C ASN A 11 -1.84 -14.79 -12.76
N GLY A 12 -1.73 -13.82 -11.88
CA GLY A 12 -1.58 -14.00 -10.44
C GLY A 12 -2.84 -13.61 -9.67
N ASN A 13 -2.87 -14.04 -8.40
CA ASN A 13 -3.89 -13.61 -7.46
C ASN A 13 -3.45 -12.27 -6.83
N ASP A 14 -4.18 -11.19 -7.10
CA ASP A 14 -3.97 -9.83 -6.57
C ASP A 14 -4.56 -9.61 -5.17
N ALA A 15 -5.08 -10.69 -4.56
CA ALA A 15 -5.74 -10.67 -3.26
C ALA A 15 -4.77 -10.50 -2.06
N TRP A 16 -3.48 -10.27 -2.30
CA TRP A 16 -2.46 -10.31 -1.26
C TRP A 16 -1.58 -9.06 -1.22
N PHE A 17 -1.09 -8.77 -0.01
CA PHE A 17 0.13 -8.01 0.22
C PHE A 17 1.25 -8.95 0.69
N TYR A 18 2.48 -8.69 0.26
CA TYR A 18 3.65 -9.35 0.79
C TYR A 18 4.28 -8.47 1.86
N THR A 19 4.37 -8.98 3.09
CA THR A 19 5.16 -8.34 4.14
C THR A 19 6.53 -8.97 4.15
N VAL A 20 7.54 -8.24 3.73
CA VAL A 20 8.91 -8.73 3.59
C VAL A 20 9.71 -8.39 4.83
N PHE A 21 10.19 -9.42 5.52
CA PHE A 21 11.10 -9.35 6.65
C PHE A 21 12.52 -9.58 6.17
N GLN A 22 13.37 -8.58 6.26
CA GLN A 22 14.79 -8.70 5.90
C GLN A 22 15.57 -9.31 7.06
N LEU A 23 15.97 -10.58 6.98
CA LEU A 23 16.65 -11.29 8.07
C LEU A 23 18.13 -11.02 8.08
N GLU A 24 18.78 -11.11 6.89
CA GLU A 24 20.22 -10.95 6.73
C GLU A 24 20.52 -10.17 5.44
N GLY A 25 21.63 -9.44 5.44
CA GLY A 25 22.06 -8.65 4.29
C GLY A 25 21.17 -7.44 4.03
N SER A 26 21.07 -7.04 2.77
CA SER A 26 20.25 -5.91 2.34
C SER A 26 19.57 -6.16 1.01
N ALA A 27 18.45 -5.47 0.79
CA ALA A 27 17.70 -5.53 -0.46
C ALA A 27 17.12 -4.17 -0.84
N GLY A 28 17.19 -3.85 -2.12
CA GLY A 28 16.45 -2.72 -2.71
C GLY A 28 15.09 -3.19 -3.19
N ILE A 29 14.03 -2.42 -2.92
CA ILE A 29 12.66 -2.68 -3.37
C ILE A 29 12.14 -1.44 -4.05
N GLU A 30 11.55 -1.62 -5.23
CA GLU A 30 10.91 -0.54 -5.99
C GLU A 30 9.47 -0.91 -6.31
N GLN A 31 8.55 -0.01 -6.00
CA GLN A 31 7.14 -0.10 -6.37
C GLN A 31 6.54 1.32 -6.41
N ASP A 32 5.72 1.63 -7.43
CA ASP A 32 5.00 2.90 -7.57
C ASP A 32 5.91 4.15 -7.44
N ASN A 33 7.08 4.13 -8.10
CA ASN A 33 8.10 5.18 -8.01
C ASN A 33 8.68 5.41 -6.59
N GLN A 34 8.38 4.51 -5.64
CA GLN A 34 9.04 4.46 -4.34
C GLN A 34 10.20 3.48 -4.40
N ARG A 35 11.30 3.84 -3.77
CA ARG A 35 12.47 2.97 -3.63
C ARG A 35 12.86 2.87 -2.17
N ALA A 36 12.89 1.66 -1.65
CA ALA A 36 13.34 1.36 -0.30
C ALA A 36 14.63 0.55 -0.33
N MET A 37 15.53 0.86 0.59
CA MET A 37 16.68 -0.01 0.90
C MET A 37 16.43 -0.63 2.28
N LEU A 38 16.25 -1.93 2.31
CA LEU A 38 16.09 -2.70 3.54
C LEU A 38 17.44 -3.17 4.06
N LYS A 39 17.63 -3.06 5.37
CA LYS A 39 18.74 -3.65 6.12
C LYS A 39 18.21 -4.77 7.00
N ALA A 40 19.10 -5.63 7.48
CA ALA A 40 18.73 -6.70 8.41
C ALA A 40 17.93 -6.17 9.60
N GLY A 41 16.76 -6.73 9.81
CA GLY A 41 15.79 -6.33 10.82
C GLY A 41 14.72 -5.34 10.35
N ASP A 42 14.80 -4.82 9.13
CA ASP A 42 13.76 -3.97 8.55
C ASP A 42 12.62 -4.80 7.95
N ILE A 43 11.44 -4.20 7.89
CA ILE A 43 10.24 -4.78 7.26
C ILE A 43 9.75 -3.81 6.17
N THR A 44 9.15 -4.33 5.13
CA THR A 44 8.37 -3.53 4.18
C THR A 44 7.14 -4.28 3.70
N LEU A 45 6.20 -3.53 3.12
CA LEU A 45 5.01 -4.05 2.47
C LEU A 45 5.12 -3.88 0.96
N ILE A 46 4.67 -4.88 0.20
CA ILE A 46 4.59 -4.87 -1.27
C ILE A 46 3.16 -5.22 -1.67
N ASP A 47 2.56 -4.42 -2.53
CA ASP A 47 1.27 -4.71 -3.12
C ASP A 47 1.43 -5.72 -4.27
N ALA A 48 0.88 -6.93 -4.12
CA ALA A 48 0.96 -7.97 -5.14
C ALA A 48 0.21 -7.63 -6.44
N SER A 49 -0.73 -6.67 -6.42
CA SER A 49 -1.48 -6.23 -7.59
C SER A 49 -0.74 -5.19 -8.45
N ARG A 50 0.45 -4.76 -8.03
CA ARG A 50 1.22 -3.72 -8.72
C ARG A 50 2.61 -4.21 -9.11
N PRO A 51 3.19 -3.70 -10.21
CA PRO A 51 4.56 -4.04 -10.58
C PRO A 51 5.54 -3.70 -9.46
N CYS A 52 6.50 -4.59 -9.22
CA CYS A 52 7.57 -4.34 -8.28
C CYS A 52 8.89 -4.96 -8.74
N SER A 53 9.99 -4.44 -8.23
CA SER A 53 11.32 -4.97 -8.44
C SER A 53 12.03 -5.15 -7.11
N ILE A 54 12.70 -6.28 -6.93
CA ILE A 54 13.50 -6.58 -5.75
C ILE A 54 14.93 -6.89 -6.20
N TYR A 55 15.89 -6.18 -5.61
CA TYR A 55 17.32 -6.31 -5.90
C TYR A 55 18.02 -6.72 -4.61
N TRP A 56 18.64 -7.92 -4.59
CA TRP A 56 19.46 -8.35 -3.47
C TRP A 56 20.93 -7.98 -3.70
N GLN A 57 21.52 -7.46 -2.66
CA GLN A 57 22.96 -7.41 -2.53
C GLN A 57 23.45 -8.75 -1.97
N GLU A 58 24.77 -9.00 -1.98
CA GLU A 58 25.37 -10.27 -1.60
C GLU A 58 24.77 -10.89 -0.32
N ARG A 59 24.54 -12.21 -0.30
CA ARG A 59 24.00 -12.98 0.81
C ARG A 59 22.84 -12.31 1.53
N SER A 60 21.69 -12.30 0.92
CA SER A 60 20.46 -11.76 1.50
C SER A 60 19.50 -12.90 1.85
N ARG A 61 18.91 -12.84 3.05
CA ARG A 61 17.86 -13.77 3.48
C ARG A 61 16.61 -12.97 3.88
N GLN A 62 15.48 -13.39 3.33
CA GLN A 62 14.18 -12.76 3.55
C GLN A 62 13.12 -13.81 3.86
N ILE A 63 12.10 -13.40 4.60
CA ILE A 63 10.83 -14.11 4.72
C ILE A 63 9.75 -13.19 4.20
N SER A 64 8.87 -13.73 3.35
CA SER A 64 7.68 -13.03 2.88
C SER A 64 6.45 -13.67 3.48
N LEU A 65 5.71 -12.89 4.26
CA LEU A 65 4.42 -13.29 4.81
C LEU A 65 3.31 -12.73 3.89
N LEU A 66 2.41 -13.61 3.44
CA LEU A 66 1.28 -13.21 2.62
C LEU A 66 0.14 -12.76 3.52
N LEU A 67 -0.26 -11.51 3.41
CA LEU A 67 -1.37 -10.95 4.16
C LEU A 67 -2.57 -10.72 3.23
N PRO A 68 -3.77 -11.22 3.58
CA PRO A 68 -4.97 -10.98 2.79
C PRO A 68 -5.24 -9.48 2.64
N ARG A 69 -5.45 -9.04 1.39
CA ARG A 69 -5.74 -7.63 1.07
C ARG A 69 -6.92 -7.10 1.88
N GLN A 70 -7.98 -7.88 2.00
CA GLN A 70 -9.18 -7.49 2.74
C GLN A 70 -8.87 -7.11 4.20
N ILE A 71 -8.02 -7.89 4.87
CA ILE A 71 -7.65 -7.63 6.27
C ILE A 71 -6.86 -6.31 6.36
N ILE A 72 -5.89 -6.09 5.48
CA ILE A 72 -5.09 -4.87 5.45
C ILE A 72 -5.97 -3.64 5.17
N GLU A 73 -6.83 -3.69 4.15
CA GLU A 73 -7.67 -2.57 3.73
C GLU A 73 -8.78 -2.25 4.74
N GLN A 74 -9.40 -3.26 5.36
CA GLN A 74 -10.37 -3.06 6.44
C GLN A 74 -9.76 -2.32 7.64
N HIS A 75 -8.49 -2.61 7.96
CA HIS A 75 -7.78 -1.93 9.03
C HIS A 75 -7.23 -0.56 8.61
N ALA A 76 -7.04 -0.32 7.33
CA ALA A 76 -6.55 0.97 6.82
C ALA A 76 -7.57 2.10 6.94
N ARG A 77 -8.88 1.83 7.11
CA ARG A 77 -9.98 2.79 7.31
C ARG A 77 -9.79 4.06 6.47
N PHE A 78 -9.88 3.96 5.15
CA PHE A 78 -9.76 5.10 4.22
C PHE A 78 -8.34 5.71 4.09
N GLN A 79 -7.32 5.06 4.61
CA GLN A 79 -5.93 5.47 4.39
C GLN A 79 -5.30 4.59 3.31
N GLU A 80 -4.56 5.22 2.42
CA GLU A 80 -3.79 4.49 1.42
C GLU A 80 -2.71 3.65 2.10
N VAL A 81 -2.69 2.34 1.79
CA VAL A 81 -1.65 1.43 2.26
C VAL A 81 -0.38 1.73 1.47
N ARG A 82 0.65 2.22 2.15
CA ARG A 82 1.92 2.57 1.52
C ARG A 82 2.83 1.35 1.44
N CYS A 83 3.27 1.07 0.23
CA CYS A 83 4.19 0.00 -0.08
C CYS A 83 5.60 0.51 -0.41
N ALA A 84 6.57 -0.39 -0.44
CA ALA A 84 7.98 -0.10 -0.71
C ALA A 84 8.58 1.00 0.20
N LEU A 85 8.17 1.02 1.48
CA LEU A 85 8.75 1.89 2.50
C LEU A 85 9.41 1.05 3.59
N PRO A 86 10.65 1.36 4.00
CA PRO A 86 11.33 0.61 5.04
C PRO A 86 10.76 0.97 6.41
N LEU A 87 10.33 -0.01 7.17
CA LEU A 87 10.03 0.10 8.59
C LEU A 87 11.24 -0.35 9.37
N SER A 88 11.88 0.59 10.06
CA SER A 88 13.14 0.34 10.76
C SER A 88 12.97 -0.65 11.91
N ARG A 89 13.96 -1.54 12.06
CA ARG A 89 14.12 -2.42 13.21
C ARG A 89 14.13 -1.70 14.58
N SER A 90 14.35 -0.38 14.59
CA SER A 90 14.31 0.42 15.82
C SER A 90 12.89 0.64 16.35
N LEU A 91 11.86 0.44 15.52
CA LEU A 91 10.47 0.59 15.93
C LEU A 91 10.04 -0.58 16.82
N PRO A 92 9.45 -0.33 18.00
CA PRO A 92 8.97 -1.40 18.88
C PRO A 92 8.00 -2.36 18.22
N THR A 93 7.11 -1.86 17.36
CA THR A 93 6.15 -2.68 16.60
C THR A 93 6.84 -3.63 15.64
N VAL A 94 7.92 -3.20 15.00
CA VAL A 94 8.74 -4.04 14.11
C VAL A 94 9.43 -5.15 14.92
N GLN A 95 9.98 -4.83 16.09
CA GLN A 95 10.63 -5.83 16.96
C GLN A 95 9.62 -6.87 17.45
N LEU A 96 8.41 -6.44 17.85
CA LEU A 96 7.33 -7.36 18.26
C LEU A 96 6.89 -8.24 17.10
N SER A 97 6.80 -7.70 15.88
CA SER A 97 6.47 -8.47 14.68
C SER A 97 7.50 -9.55 14.36
N TYR A 98 8.79 -9.24 14.54
CA TYR A 98 9.85 -10.25 14.40
C TYR A 98 9.75 -11.38 15.43
N ARG A 99 9.46 -11.05 16.69
CA ARG A 99 9.27 -12.06 17.74
C ARG A 99 8.06 -12.93 17.45
N LEU A 100 6.94 -12.32 17.07
CA LEU A 100 5.74 -13.07 16.71
C LEU A 100 6.00 -14.01 15.53
N LEU A 101 6.71 -13.54 14.50
CA LEU A 101 7.08 -14.35 13.35
C LEU A 101 7.96 -15.54 13.76
N GLN A 102 8.99 -15.31 14.57
CA GLN A 102 9.91 -16.35 15.05
C GLN A 102 9.19 -17.42 15.87
N GLU A 103 8.34 -17.02 16.81
CA GLU A 103 7.54 -17.94 17.62
C GLU A 103 6.56 -18.76 16.76
N SER A 104 5.88 -18.09 15.81
CA SER A 104 4.95 -18.78 14.92
C SER A 104 5.64 -19.79 14.00
N MET A 105 6.87 -19.51 13.56
CA MET A 105 7.64 -20.43 12.72
C MET A 105 8.31 -21.55 13.51
N GLY A 106 8.65 -21.31 14.75
CA GLY A 106 9.29 -22.28 15.64
C GLY A 106 8.33 -23.30 16.24
N ASN A 107 7.04 -23.04 16.21
CA ASN A 107 6.02 -23.88 16.83
C ASN A 107 5.22 -24.65 15.77
N ALA A 108 5.54 -25.93 15.62
CA ALA A 108 4.86 -26.80 14.66
C ALA A 108 3.42 -27.20 15.08
N ASP A 109 3.06 -26.96 16.35
CA ASP A 109 1.79 -27.38 16.94
C ASP A 109 0.72 -26.30 16.95
N LEU A 110 0.97 -25.15 16.28
CA LEU A 110 -0.05 -24.11 16.13
C LEU A 110 -1.27 -24.63 15.38
N SER A 111 -2.41 -24.57 16.04
CA SER A 111 -3.69 -24.84 15.39
C SER A 111 -4.00 -23.80 14.29
N ALA A 112 -4.94 -24.10 13.40
CA ALA A 112 -5.40 -23.17 12.39
C ALA A 112 -5.91 -21.85 12.99
N SER A 113 -6.66 -21.93 14.11
CA SER A 113 -7.20 -20.77 14.81
C SER A 113 -6.09 -19.89 15.44
N GLU A 114 -5.07 -20.51 16.03
CA GLU A 114 -3.92 -19.78 16.59
C GLU A 114 -3.07 -19.13 15.49
N SER A 115 -2.91 -19.80 14.35
CA SER A 115 -2.22 -19.25 13.18
C SER A 115 -2.97 -18.04 12.61
N GLU A 116 -4.29 -18.08 12.54
CA GLU A 116 -5.13 -16.97 12.11
C GLU A 116 -5.04 -15.79 13.08
N ALA A 117 -5.12 -16.05 14.39
CA ALA A 117 -4.94 -15.03 15.43
C ALA A 117 -3.54 -14.38 15.40
N ALA A 118 -2.49 -15.16 15.14
CA ALA A 118 -1.13 -14.65 14.96
C ALA A 118 -1.02 -13.75 13.73
N LEU A 119 -1.69 -14.09 12.63
CA LEU A 119 -1.74 -13.28 11.42
C LEU A 119 -2.46 -11.94 11.67
N GLU A 120 -3.60 -11.96 12.35
CA GLU A 120 -4.33 -10.74 12.73
C GLU A 120 -3.49 -9.85 13.66
N ALA A 121 -2.84 -10.45 14.65
CA ALA A 121 -1.92 -9.74 15.54
C ALA A 121 -0.77 -9.08 14.76
N MET A 122 -0.21 -9.77 13.76
CA MET A 122 0.83 -9.21 12.88
C MET A 122 0.31 -7.98 12.13
N VAL A 123 -0.88 -8.04 11.55
CA VAL A 123 -1.50 -6.90 10.86
C VAL A 123 -1.71 -5.73 11.83
N CYS A 124 -2.20 -6.00 13.04
CA CYS A 124 -2.41 -4.96 14.06
C CYS A 124 -1.10 -4.30 14.50
N LEU A 125 -0.02 -5.06 14.65
CA LEU A 125 1.31 -4.54 15.00
C LEU A 125 1.91 -3.67 13.90
N LEU A 126 1.76 -4.08 12.64
CA LEU A 126 2.36 -3.38 11.51
C LEU A 126 1.53 -2.17 11.04
N ARG A 127 0.23 -2.18 11.30
CA ARG A 127 -0.68 -1.09 10.88
C ARG A 127 -0.21 0.31 11.25
N PRO A 128 0.16 0.63 12.51
CA PRO A 128 0.62 1.98 12.85
C PRO A 128 1.85 2.40 12.07
N ALA A 129 2.74 1.47 11.77
CA ALA A 129 3.98 1.73 11.07
C ALA A 129 3.76 2.03 9.57
N PHE A 130 2.83 1.34 8.92
CA PHE A 130 2.41 1.66 7.54
C PHE A 130 1.60 2.95 7.45
N GLN A 131 0.98 3.37 8.55
CA GLN A 131 0.22 4.61 8.65
C GLN A 131 1.07 5.79 9.14
N GLN A 132 2.05 5.57 10.01
CA GLN A 132 2.83 6.61 10.69
C GLN A 132 3.90 7.28 9.83
N GLN A 133 4.26 6.77 8.69
CA GLN A 133 5.11 7.52 7.77
C GLN A 133 4.33 8.62 7.03
N HIS A 134 3.38 9.21 7.72
CA HIS A 134 3.01 10.56 7.42
C HIS A 134 4.20 11.46 7.83
N GLU A 135 5.09 11.80 6.91
CA GLU A 135 5.35 13.21 6.77
C GLU A 135 4.01 13.88 6.96
N VAL A 136 3.93 14.86 7.83
CA VAL A 136 2.72 15.67 8.01
C VAL A 136 2.49 16.35 6.68
N LEU A 137 1.92 15.61 5.74
CA LEU A 137 1.52 16.20 4.46
C LEU A 137 0.64 17.39 4.82
N PRO A 138 0.94 18.57 4.29
CA PRO A 138 0.10 19.74 4.51
C PRO A 138 -1.36 19.34 4.34
N ARG A 139 -2.26 19.84 5.20
CA ARG A 139 -3.69 19.51 5.16
C ARG A 139 -4.27 19.51 3.73
N LYS A 140 -3.79 20.44 2.89
CA LYS A 140 -4.17 20.56 1.48
C LYS A 140 -3.74 19.34 0.64
N GLU A 141 -2.57 18.79 0.89
CA GLU A 141 -2.06 17.62 0.16
C GLU A 141 -2.81 16.34 0.51
N ARG A 142 -3.10 16.14 1.80
CA ARG A 142 -3.95 15.03 2.25
C ARG A 142 -5.35 15.10 1.64
N GLN A 143 -5.92 16.29 1.61
CA GLN A 143 -7.24 16.52 1.05
C GLN A 143 -7.27 16.28 -0.46
N PHE A 144 -6.20 16.67 -1.18
CA PHE A 144 -6.06 16.40 -2.60
C PHE A 144 -5.97 14.89 -2.89
N ARG A 145 -5.15 14.14 -2.15
CA ARG A 145 -5.05 12.68 -2.29
C ARG A 145 -6.36 11.96 -1.98
N HIS A 146 -7.07 12.41 -0.95
CA HIS A 146 -8.40 11.87 -0.64
C HIS A 146 -9.37 12.06 -1.81
N VAL A 147 -9.36 13.22 -2.44
CA VAL A 147 -10.20 13.50 -3.62
C VAL A 147 -9.79 12.61 -4.81
N LEU A 148 -8.51 12.40 -5.06
CA LEU A 148 -8.05 11.49 -6.13
C LEU A 148 -8.51 10.05 -5.88
N SER A 149 -8.36 9.54 -4.66
CA SER A 149 -8.82 8.21 -4.27
C SER A 149 -10.34 8.08 -4.43
N LEU A 150 -11.10 9.11 -4.04
CA LEU A 150 -12.56 9.14 -4.23
C LEU A 150 -12.94 9.06 -5.72
N ILE A 151 -12.23 9.78 -6.58
CA ILE A 151 -12.43 9.72 -8.03
C ILE A 151 -12.14 8.32 -8.57
N ASP A 152 -11.01 7.73 -8.21
CA ASP A 152 -10.59 6.42 -8.70
C ASP A 152 -11.55 5.30 -8.25
N ASN A 153 -12.02 5.34 -7.01
CA ASN A 153 -12.98 4.36 -6.48
C ASN A 153 -14.37 4.45 -7.13
N HIS A 154 -14.73 5.62 -7.68
CA HIS A 154 -16.03 5.84 -8.30
C HIS A 154 -15.96 6.15 -9.80
N ILE A 155 -14.82 5.84 -10.43
CA ILE A 155 -14.52 6.25 -11.80
C ILE A 155 -15.54 5.74 -12.84
N GLN A 156 -16.18 4.59 -12.57
CA GLN A 156 -17.22 3.99 -13.42
C GLN A 156 -18.61 4.53 -13.13
N SER A 157 -18.80 5.27 -12.03
CA SER A 157 -20.09 5.80 -11.66
C SER A 157 -20.52 6.97 -12.57
N GLU A 158 -21.74 6.95 -13.05
CA GLU A 158 -22.34 8.07 -13.80
C GLU A 158 -22.54 9.31 -12.94
N ALA A 159 -22.69 9.12 -11.62
CA ALA A 159 -22.81 10.20 -10.66
C ALA A 159 -21.52 10.97 -10.42
N LEU A 160 -20.36 10.45 -10.88
CA LEU A 160 -19.07 11.08 -10.67
C LEU A 160 -18.94 12.38 -11.46
N ARG A 161 -19.16 13.50 -10.77
CA ARG A 161 -19.06 14.87 -11.28
C ARG A 161 -18.48 15.78 -10.18
N PRO A 162 -17.95 16.95 -10.55
CA PRO A 162 -17.31 17.85 -9.57
C PRO A 162 -18.18 18.21 -8.36
N GLU A 163 -19.47 18.37 -8.55
CA GLU A 163 -20.43 18.69 -7.48
C GLU A 163 -20.54 17.55 -6.48
N TRP A 164 -20.64 16.33 -6.96
CA TRP A 164 -20.68 15.12 -6.13
C TRP A 164 -19.37 14.93 -5.36
N ILE A 165 -18.22 15.07 -6.05
CA ILE A 165 -16.89 14.96 -5.42
C ILE A 165 -16.74 15.99 -4.30
N ALA A 166 -17.15 17.24 -4.54
CA ALA A 166 -17.08 18.30 -3.56
C ALA A 166 -17.93 18.00 -2.32
N SER A 167 -19.16 17.50 -2.53
CA SER A 167 -20.06 17.07 -1.45
C SER A 167 -19.46 15.97 -0.61
N GLU A 168 -19.01 14.86 -1.24
CA GLU A 168 -18.42 13.71 -0.55
C GLU A 168 -17.11 14.06 0.19
N SER A 169 -16.35 15.02 -0.34
CA SER A 169 -15.10 15.48 0.27
C SER A 169 -15.28 16.58 1.31
N GLY A 170 -16.52 16.98 1.61
CA GLY A 170 -16.82 18.03 2.59
C GLY A 170 -16.26 19.40 2.22
N MET A 171 -16.20 19.73 0.91
CA MET A 171 -15.68 21.01 0.42
C MET A 171 -16.63 21.68 -0.58
N SER A 172 -16.43 22.98 -0.82
CA SER A 172 -17.14 23.67 -1.90
C SER A 172 -16.55 23.30 -3.26
N VAL A 173 -17.39 23.33 -4.32
CA VAL A 173 -16.96 23.11 -5.71
C VAL A 173 -15.83 24.07 -6.09
N ARG A 174 -15.91 25.34 -5.66
CA ARG A 174 -14.85 26.34 -5.86
C ARG A 174 -13.52 25.93 -5.24
N SER A 175 -13.56 25.32 -4.03
CA SER A 175 -12.35 24.81 -3.35
C SER A 175 -11.75 23.62 -4.10
N LEU A 176 -12.58 22.73 -4.63
CA LEU A 176 -12.18 21.62 -5.48
C LEU A 176 -11.44 22.11 -6.72
N TYR A 177 -12.03 23.02 -7.49
CA TYR A 177 -11.39 23.57 -8.69
C TYR A 177 -10.08 24.29 -8.36
N ARG A 178 -10.02 25.07 -7.30
CA ARG A 178 -8.80 25.77 -6.86
C ARG A 178 -7.70 24.77 -6.47
N MET A 179 -8.07 23.66 -5.84
CA MET A 179 -7.14 22.61 -5.44
C MET A 179 -6.50 21.93 -6.66
N PHE A 180 -7.29 21.59 -7.67
CA PHE A 180 -6.79 21.03 -8.92
C PHE A 180 -5.95 22.03 -9.72
N ALA A 181 -6.39 23.27 -9.84
CA ALA A 181 -5.65 24.35 -10.49
C ALA A 181 -4.27 24.58 -9.85
N GLY A 182 -4.18 24.48 -8.52
CA GLY A 182 -2.89 24.57 -7.80
C GLY A 182 -1.91 23.44 -8.10
N LYS A 183 -2.38 22.37 -8.74
CA LYS A 183 -1.57 21.24 -9.25
C LYS A 183 -1.41 21.26 -10.77
N GLY A 184 -1.85 22.33 -11.44
CA GLY A 184 -1.86 22.42 -12.90
C GLY A 184 -2.86 21.47 -13.58
N LEU A 185 -3.89 21.02 -12.85
CA LEU A 185 -4.88 20.07 -13.32
C LEU A 185 -6.27 20.70 -13.45
N VAL A 186 -7.09 20.12 -14.32
CA VAL A 186 -8.53 20.44 -14.45
C VAL A 186 -9.30 19.18 -14.06
N VAL A 187 -10.18 19.28 -13.07
CA VAL A 187 -10.87 18.11 -12.50
C VAL A 187 -11.65 17.29 -13.54
N ALA A 188 -12.41 17.95 -14.43
CA ALA A 188 -13.17 17.26 -15.47
C ALA A 188 -12.28 16.53 -16.46
N GLN A 189 -11.15 17.13 -16.84
CA GLN A 189 -10.16 16.52 -17.74
C GLN A 189 -9.46 15.35 -17.05
N TYR A 190 -9.16 15.46 -15.76
CA TYR A 190 -8.59 14.38 -14.98
C TYR A 190 -9.51 13.16 -14.99
N ILE A 191 -10.80 13.33 -14.66
CA ILE A 191 -11.79 12.24 -14.70
C ILE A 191 -11.87 11.61 -16.08
N LYS A 192 -11.94 12.44 -17.15
CA LYS A 192 -11.99 11.94 -18.53
C LYS A 192 -10.77 11.11 -18.87
N ASN A 193 -9.57 11.58 -18.57
CA ASN A 193 -8.33 10.85 -18.83
C ASN A 193 -8.30 9.52 -18.09
N ARG A 194 -8.67 9.49 -16.78
CA ARG A 194 -8.71 8.25 -16.00
C ARG A 194 -9.71 7.23 -16.56
N ARG A 195 -10.87 7.67 -17.06
CA ARG A 195 -11.82 6.79 -17.77
C ARG A 195 -11.25 6.23 -19.06
N LEU A 196 -10.55 7.05 -19.84
CA LEU A 196 -9.88 6.60 -21.08
C LEU A 196 -8.77 5.59 -20.77
N ASP A 197 -7.97 5.82 -19.72
CA ASP A 197 -6.93 4.89 -19.29
C ASP A 197 -7.51 3.51 -18.94
N LEU A 198 -8.65 3.47 -18.24
CA LEU A 198 -9.35 2.22 -17.92
C LEU A 198 -9.89 1.54 -19.18
N CYS A 199 -10.46 2.28 -20.12
CA CYS A 199 -10.93 1.71 -21.38
C CYS A 199 -9.76 1.12 -22.19
N ALA A 200 -8.61 1.81 -22.24
CA ALA A 200 -7.41 1.33 -22.92
C ALA A 200 -6.80 0.08 -22.24
N GLN A 201 -7.02 -0.12 -20.96
CA GLN A 201 -6.56 -1.32 -20.24
C GLN A 201 -7.49 -2.52 -20.43
N ALA A 202 -8.73 -2.29 -20.82
CA ALA A 202 -9.75 -3.33 -21.04
C ALA A 202 -9.75 -3.89 -22.48
N LEU A 203 -9.01 -3.27 -23.39
CA LEU A 203 -8.77 -3.70 -24.77
C LEU A 203 -7.51 -4.54 -24.88
#